data_61ce9a4f01a73c394b25ca034513c32e
#
_entry.id   61ce9a4f01a73c394b25ca034513c32e
#
_cell.length_a   1.000
_cell.length_b   1.000
_cell.length_c   1.000
_cell.angle_alpha   90.00
_cell.angle_beta   90.00
_cell.angle_gamma   90.00
#
_symmetry.space_group_name_H-M   'P 1'
#
loop_
_entity.id
_entity.type
_entity.pdbx_description
1 polymer ?
#
loop_
_entity_poly.entity_id
_entity_poly.type
_entity_poly.pdbx_seq_one_letter_code
_entity_poly.pdbx_strand_id
1 'polypeptide(L)'
;EKHGIVRSNNVAYLRSFAVLTALNTPGARELLRQRGDLRHHGQMLAKMAHALQYLAEQSVRAFHDRLQELCAPGKGRAPTQRERIFSPSNPAFRDVLMALEDIQRDPDLYTHPKMHHLRDVLLEHFDRHRIESIQRGDDDAQTRAMVFCSYREVVSEIVAALGDAGLRATAFIGQASDSKGNRGYT
;
A
#
# COMPACT_ATOMS: atom_id res chain seq x y z
N GLU A 1 -15.97 10.90 15.60
CA GLU A 1 -17.27 10.62 16.21
C GLU A 1 -17.92 11.86 16.83
N LYS A 2 -17.22 12.59 17.69
CA LYS A 2 -17.79 13.74 18.44
C LYS A 2 -18.53 14.76 17.55
N HIS A 3 -18.18 14.86 16.29
CA HIS A 3 -18.80 15.76 15.32
C HIS A 3 -19.63 15.03 14.26
N GLY A 4 -19.87 13.72 14.40
CA GLY A 4 -20.69 12.93 13.48
C GLY A 4 -20.12 12.74 12.07
N ILE A 5 -18.87 13.14 11.82
CA ILE A 5 -18.21 13.01 10.51
C ILE A 5 -17.80 11.56 10.23
N VAL A 6 -17.29 10.87 11.24
CA VAL A 6 -16.90 9.46 11.16
C VAL A 6 -17.78 8.64 12.10
N ARG A 7 -18.39 7.57 11.58
CA ARG A 7 -19.38 6.77 12.33
C ARG A 7 -18.78 5.80 13.34
N SER A 8 -17.50 5.48 13.19
CA SER A 8 -16.81 4.51 14.05
C SER A 8 -15.42 5.00 14.39
N ASN A 9 -14.96 4.72 15.61
CA ASN A 9 -13.58 4.91 16.05
C ASN A 9 -12.74 3.63 15.87
N ASN A 10 -13.31 2.55 15.36
CA ASN A 10 -12.57 1.33 15.10
C ASN A 10 -11.71 1.51 13.84
N VAL A 11 -10.40 1.49 14.05
CA VAL A 11 -9.38 1.69 13.01
C VAL A 11 -9.48 0.64 11.89
N ALA A 12 -9.93 -0.58 12.18
CA ALA A 12 -10.11 -1.63 11.20
C ALA A 12 -11.12 -1.29 10.10
N TYR A 13 -12.08 -0.41 10.40
CA TYR A 13 -13.10 0.06 9.44
C TYR A 13 -12.77 1.41 8.82
N LEU A 14 -11.63 2.01 9.17
CA LEU A 14 -11.18 3.29 8.65
C LEU A 14 -10.59 3.10 7.25
N ARG A 15 -11.44 3.32 6.24
CA ARG A 15 -11.01 3.37 4.83
C ARG A 15 -10.85 4.81 4.37
N SER A 16 -9.78 5.11 3.67
CA SER A 16 -9.50 6.46 3.14
C SER A 16 -10.69 7.04 2.36
N PHE A 17 -11.27 6.23 1.46
CA PHE A 17 -12.45 6.62 0.68
C PHE A 17 -13.66 6.96 1.58
N ALA A 18 -13.92 6.15 2.61
CA ALA A 18 -15.03 6.40 3.54
C ALA A 18 -14.85 7.71 4.32
N VAL A 19 -13.62 8.00 4.75
CA VAL A 19 -13.28 9.27 5.42
C VAL A 19 -13.48 10.45 4.47
N LEU A 20 -12.96 10.37 3.24
CA LEU A 20 -13.10 11.43 2.24
C LEU A 20 -14.57 11.66 1.85
N THR A 21 -15.34 10.60 1.69
CA THR A 21 -16.79 10.69 1.40
C THR A 21 -17.52 11.36 2.55
N ALA A 22 -17.22 10.97 3.80
CA ALA A 22 -17.82 11.58 4.98
C ALA A 22 -17.51 13.09 5.11
N LEU A 23 -16.27 13.51 4.80
CA LEU A 23 -15.86 14.92 4.78
C LEU A 23 -16.55 15.72 3.67
N ASN A 24 -17.03 15.05 2.62
CA ASN A 24 -17.68 15.69 1.48
C ASN A 24 -19.21 15.76 1.58
N THR A 25 -19.82 15.26 2.65
CA THR A 25 -21.28 15.42 2.88
C THR A 25 -21.64 16.90 3.09
N PRO A 26 -22.85 17.33 2.70
CA PRO A 26 -23.25 18.74 2.86
C PRO A 26 -23.12 19.26 4.29
N GLY A 27 -23.57 18.49 5.29
CA GLY A 27 -23.44 18.86 6.70
C GLY A 27 -21.99 18.93 7.19
N ALA A 28 -21.15 17.98 6.77
CA ALA A 28 -19.73 18.03 7.10
C ALA A 28 -19.03 19.22 6.44
N ARG A 29 -19.32 19.52 5.17
CA ARG A 29 -18.72 20.68 4.46
C ARG A 29 -19.03 22.00 5.16
N GLU A 30 -20.26 22.19 5.63
CA GLU A 30 -20.63 23.39 6.37
C GLU A 30 -19.89 23.49 7.71
N LEU A 31 -19.82 22.38 8.46
CA LEU A 31 -19.05 22.32 9.70
C LEU A 31 -17.57 22.61 9.45
N LEU A 32 -16.98 22.04 8.39
CA LEU A 32 -15.58 22.21 8.05
C LEU A 32 -15.26 23.62 7.52
N ARG A 33 -16.25 24.33 6.98
CA ARG A 33 -16.11 25.75 6.61
C ARG A 33 -15.98 26.63 7.85
N GLN A 34 -16.74 26.31 8.89
CA GLN A 34 -16.71 27.02 10.17
C GLN A 34 -15.49 26.64 11.03
N ARG A 35 -15.03 25.40 10.90
CA ARG A 35 -13.97 24.79 11.69
C ARG A 35 -12.84 24.29 10.81
N GLY A 36 -11.93 25.20 10.43
CA GLY A 36 -10.79 24.87 9.57
C GLY A 36 -9.82 23.83 10.18
N ASP A 37 -9.73 23.77 11.52
CA ASP A 37 -8.99 22.76 12.26
C ASP A 37 -9.51 21.34 11.96
N LEU A 38 -10.84 21.16 11.94
CA LEU A 38 -11.45 19.87 11.64
C LEU A 38 -11.20 19.42 10.20
N ARG A 39 -11.19 20.35 9.24
CA ARG A 39 -10.83 20.04 7.85
C ARG A 39 -9.43 19.44 7.78
N HIS A 40 -8.49 20.10 8.44
CA HIS A 40 -7.09 19.64 8.48
C HIS A 40 -6.98 18.23 9.09
N HIS A 41 -7.58 18.03 10.27
CA HIS A 41 -7.57 16.72 10.93
C HIS A 41 -8.26 15.63 10.10
N GLY A 42 -9.35 15.95 9.42
CA GLY A 42 -10.03 15.02 8.52
C GLY A 42 -9.16 14.58 7.33
N GLN A 43 -8.44 15.52 6.71
CA GLN A 43 -7.50 15.20 5.64
C GLN A 43 -6.32 14.36 6.14
N MET A 44 -5.83 14.63 7.35
CA MET A 44 -4.79 13.84 8.00
C MET A 44 -5.25 12.40 8.24
N LEU A 45 -6.45 12.25 8.82
CA LEU A 45 -7.06 10.95 9.07
C LEU A 45 -7.21 10.15 7.76
N ALA A 46 -7.64 10.79 6.67
CA ALA A 46 -7.74 10.12 5.36
C ALA A 46 -6.39 9.62 4.86
N LYS A 47 -5.32 10.42 5.04
CA LYS A 47 -3.96 10.03 4.66
C LYS A 47 -3.41 8.90 5.51
N MET A 48 -3.66 8.92 6.82
CA MET A 48 -3.28 7.84 7.72
C MET A 48 -4.03 6.55 7.38
N ALA A 49 -5.35 6.64 7.14
CA ALA A 49 -6.16 5.51 6.72
C ALA A 49 -5.66 4.91 5.39
N HIS A 50 -5.22 5.76 4.45
CA HIS A 50 -4.62 5.30 3.20
C HIS A 50 -3.28 4.61 3.42
N ALA A 51 -2.41 5.16 4.26
CA ALA A 51 -1.15 4.51 4.61
C ALA A 51 -1.39 3.13 5.28
N LEU A 52 -2.31 3.07 6.25
CA LEU A 52 -2.68 1.81 6.89
C LEU A 52 -3.24 0.77 5.90
N GLN A 53 -3.93 1.22 4.86
CA GLN A 53 -4.42 0.34 3.80
C GLN A 53 -3.27 -0.28 3.00
N TYR A 54 -2.18 0.44 2.77
CA TYR A 54 -0.97 -0.14 2.17
C TYR A 54 -0.39 -1.26 3.04
N LEU A 55 -0.32 -1.04 4.36
CA LEU A 55 0.14 -2.08 5.28
C LEU A 55 -0.75 -3.33 5.26
N ALA A 56 -2.06 -3.14 5.23
CA ALA A 56 -3.02 -4.24 5.31
C ALA A 56 -3.20 -5.01 3.99
N GLU A 57 -2.99 -4.37 2.86
CA GLU A 57 -3.38 -4.89 1.54
C GLU A 57 -2.20 -5.11 0.59
N GLN A 58 -1.06 -4.46 0.86
CA GLN A 58 0.07 -4.43 -0.07
C GLN A 58 1.36 -4.99 0.55
N SER A 59 2.17 -4.13 1.15
CA SER A 59 3.42 -4.52 1.78
C SER A 59 3.84 -3.54 2.87
N VAL A 60 4.71 -3.99 3.76
CA VAL A 60 5.35 -3.14 4.77
C VAL A 60 6.20 -2.06 4.09
N ARG A 61 6.86 -2.40 2.99
CA ARG A 61 7.66 -1.47 2.20
C ARG A 61 6.81 -0.33 1.64
N ALA A 62 5.70 -0.65 0.97
CA ALA A 62 4.79 0.36 0.43
C ALA A 62 4.21 1.27 1.54
N PHE A 63 3.94 0.71 2.72
CA PHE A 63 3.54 1.48 3.89
C PHE A 63 4.65 2.41 4.37
N HIS A 64 5.89 1.92 4.49
CA HIS A 64 7.04 2.71 4.89
C HIS A 64 7.31 3.88 3.93
N ASP A 65 7.33 3.61 2.62
CA ASP A 65 7.52 4.63 1.60
C ASP A 65 6.43 5.71 1.69
N ARG A 66 5.18 5.29 1.94
CA ARG A 66 4.07 6.21 2.16
C ARG A 66 4.21 7.06 3.41
N LEU A 67 4.72 6.49 4.50
CA LEU A 67 5.03 7.26 5.71
C LEU A 67 6.15 8.27 5.46
N GLN A 68 7.19 7.90 4.73
CA GLN A 68 8.28 8.83 4.38
C GLN A 68 7.78 10.02 3.55
N GLU A 69 6.88 9.79 2.59
CA GLU A 69 6.23 10.88 1.85
C GLU A 69 5.44 11.83 2.76
N LEU A 70 4.80 11.29 3.80
CA LEU A 70 4.06 12.10 4.77
C LEU A 70 4.98 12.91 5.69
N CYS A 71 6.19 12.40 5.93
CA CYS A 71 7.23 13.05 6.74
C CYS A 71 8.03 14.11 5.98
N ALA A 72 8.03 14.05 4.64
CA ALA A 72 8.88 14.92 3.83
C ALA A 72 8.62 16.41 4.14
N PRO A 73 9.61 17.15 4.66
CA PRO A 73 9.44 18.55 5.00
C PRO A 73 9.21 19.38 3.74
N GLY A 74 8.28 20.30 3.80
CA GLY A 74 8.13 21.32 2.76
C GLY A 74 9.39 22.18 2.71
N LYS A 75 9.99 22.33 1.53
CA LYS A 75 11.25 23.07 1.33
C LYS A 75 11.13 24.50 1.86
N GLY A 76 12.01 24.88 2.78
CA GLY A 76 12.29 26.27 3.15
C GLY A 76 11.25 26.98 4.04
N ARG A 77 10.31 26.28 4.66
CA ARG A 77 9.31 26.85 5.57
C ARG A 77 9.30 26.16 6.93
N ALA A 78 8.74 26.83 7.93
CA ALA A 78 8.50 26.21 9.23
C ALA A 78 7.56 24.99 9.10
N PRO A 79 7.79 23.89 9.85
CA PRO A 79 6.95 22.69 9.79
C PRO A 79 5.52 23.02 10.17
N THR A 80 4.58 22.59 9.34
CA THR A 80 3.15 22.69 9.62
C THR A 80 2.77 21.76 10.78
N GLN A 81 1.61 21.96 11.38
CA GLN A 81 1.09 21.07 12.43
C GLN A 81 1.02 19.60 11.96
N ARG A 82 0.78 19.37 10.68
CA ARG A 82 0.81 18.05 10.04
C ARG A 82 2.21 17.44 10.08
N GLU A 83 3.22 18.19 9.65
CA GLU A 83 4.61 17.73 9.64
C GLU A 83 5.12 17.46 11.05
N ARG A 84 4.57 18.12 12.07
CA ARG A 84 4.87 17.82 13.48
C ARG A 84 4.29 16.48 13.94
N ILE A 85 3.11 16.09 13.45
CA ILE A 85 2.49 14.79 13.77
C ILE A 85 3.34 13.65 13.20
N PHE A 86 3.82 13.80 11.96
CA PHE A 86 4.68 12.83 11.27
C PHE A 86 6.18 13.15 11.45
N SER A 87 6.55 13.73 12.56
CA SER A 87 7.94 13.99 12.90
C SER A 87 8.46 12.96 13.88
N PRO A 88 9.73 12.53 13.80
CA PRO A 88 10.36 11.70 14.81
C PRO A 88 10.36 12.31 16.21
N SER A 89 10.13 13.61 16.34
CA SER A 89 9.93 14.28 17.64
C SER A 89 8.58 13.93 18.29
N ASN A 90 7.62 13.41 17.55
CA ASN A 90 6.37 12.86 18.09
C ASN A 90 6.61 11.43 18.58
N PRO A 91 6.46 11.14 19.91
CA PRO A 91 6.76 9.81 20.44
C PRO A 91 6.00 8.69 19.76
N ALA A 92 4.68 8.84 19.57
CA ALA A 92 3.86 7.82 18.94
C ALA A 92 4.28 7.51 17.49
N PHE A 93 4.75 8.52 16.75
CA PHE A 93 5.24 8.33 15.40
C PHE A 93 6.63 7.70 15.38
N ARG A 94 7.48 8.08 16.31
CA ARG A 94 8.80 7.46 16.50
C ARG A 94 8.68 5.97 16.81
N ASP A 95 7.73 5.58 17.67
CA ASP A 95 7.50 4.17 17.99
C ASP A 95 7.12 3.35 16.75
N VAL A 96 6.31 3.94 15.84
CA VAL A 96 5.99 3.31 14.54
C VAL A 96 7.23 3.16 13.66
N LEU A 97 8.10 4.18 13.60
CA LEU A 97 9.34 4.11 12.82
C LEU A 97 10.29 3.04 13.37
N MET A 98 10.45 2.96 14.68
CA MET A 98 11.29 1.94 15.33
C MET A 98 10.74 0.52 15.03
N ALA A 99 9.43 0.32 15.15
CA ALA A 99 8.81 -0.97 14.82
C ALA A 99 9.03 -1.34 13.34
N LEU A 100 8.98 -0.38 12.43
CA LEU A 100 9.27 -0.60 11.01
C LEU A 100 10.74 -0.95 10.76
N GLU A 101 11.69 -0.29 11.46
CA GLU A 101 13.11 -0.63 11.36
C GLU A 101 13.38 -2.06 11.83
N ASP A 102 12.72 -2.50 12.90
CA ASP A 102 12.83 -3.88 13.39
C ASP A 102 12.28 -4.90 12.40
N ILE A 103 11.11 -4.62 11.80
CA ILE A 103 10.52 -5.46 10.74
C ILE A 103 11.42 -5.52 9.50
N GLN A 104 12.06 -4.41 9.11
CA GLN A 104 12.95 -4.38 7.95
C GLN A 104 14.21 -5.25 8.12
N ARG A 105 14.61 -5.53 9.36
CA ARG A 105 15.74 -6.43 9.64
C ARG A 105 15.38 -7.90 9.50
N ASP A 106 14.09 -8.22 9.49
CA ASP A 106 13.59 -9.59 9.34
C ASP A 106 12.89 -9.73 7.98
N PRO A 107 13.53 -10.41 7.00
CA PRO A 107 12.96 -10.59 5.66
C PRO A 107 11.59 -11.29 5.67
N ASP A 108 11.35 -12.21 6.61
CA ASP A 108 10.10 -12.95 6.70
C ASP A 108 8.95 -12.06 7.19
N LEU A 109 9.23 -11.13 8.10
CA LEU A 109 8.25 -10.14 8.56
C LEU A 109 8.04 -9.00 7.55
N TYR A 110 9.09 -8.66 6.79
CA TYR A 110 9.02 -7.58 5.80
C TYR A 110 8.18 -7.95 4.57
N THR A 111 8.14 -9.25 4.23
CA THR A 111 7.37 -9.75 3.10
C THR A 111 5.91 -9.96 3.51
N HIS A 112 4.99 -9.34 2.78
CA HIS A 112 3.56 -9.47 3.07
C HIS A 112 3.10 -10.93 2.90
N PRO A 113 2.28 -11.50 3.82
CA PRO A 113 1.83 -12.90 3.74
C PRO A 113 1.18 -13.30 2.40
N LYS A 114 0.53 -12.37 1.72
CA LYS A 114 -0.01 -12.59 0.37
C LYS A 114 1.06 -12.96 -0.68
N MET A 115 2.30 -12.48 -0.50
CA MET A 115 3.40 -12.80 -1.41
C MET A 115 3.83 -14.26 -1.27
N HIS A 116 3.93 -14.74 -0.03
CA HIS A 116 4.19 -16.16 0.21
C HIS A 116 3.10 -17.03 -0.40
N HIS A 117 1.84 -16.69 -0.16
CA HIS A 117 0.72 -17.43 -0.73
C HIS A 117 0.68 -17.39 -2.26
N LEU A 118 0.94 -16.22 -2.86
CA LEU A 118 1.04 -16.09 -4.32
C LEU A 118 2.13 -16.99 -4.90
N ARG A 119 3.32 -16.98 -4.29
CA ARG A 119 4.43 -17.85 -4.67
C ARG A 119 4.01 -19.32 -4.62
N ASP A 120 3.44 -19.75 -3.50
CA ASP A 120 3.08 -21.15 -3.28
C ASP A 120 2.02 -21.63 -4.30
N VAL A 121 1.00 -20.81 -4.56
CA VAL A 121 -0.04 -21.10 -5.57
C VAL A 121 0.56 -21.22 -6.97
N LEU A 122 1.50 -20.35 -7.35
CA LEU A 122 2.12 -20.40 -8.67
C LEU A 122 3.07 -21.58 -8.81
N LEU A 123 3.88 -21.88 -7.80
CA LEU A 123 4.76 -23.06 -7.81
C LEU A 123 3.93 -24.33 -7.94
N GLU A 124 2.87 -24.49 -7.15
CA GLU A 124 1.96 -25.64 -7.25
C GLU A 124 1.33 -25.75 -8.65
N HIS A 125 0.88 -24.62 -9.22
CA HIS A 125 0.30 -24.60 -10.56
C HIS A 125 1.28 -25.09 -11.63
N PHE A 126 2.50 -24.55 -11.64
CA PHE A 126 3.50 -24.91 -12.63
C PHE A 126 4.02 -26.35 -12.45
N ASP A 127 4.20 -26.81 -11.22
CA ASP A 127 4.60 -28.19 -10.94
C ASP A 127 3.51 -29.20 -11.36
N ARG A 128 2.25 -28.92 -11.04
CA ARG A 128 1.14 -29.74 -11.47
C ARG A 128 1.05 -29.83 -13.00
N HIS A 129 1.16 -28.70 -13.68
CA HIS A 129 1.13 -28.67 -15.14
C HIS A 129 2.29 -29.47 -15.73
N ARG A 130 3.49 -29.35 -15.19
CA ARG A 130 4.67 -30.12 -15.61
C ARG A 130 4.43 -31.64 -15.48
N ILE A 131 3.93 -32.09 -14.34
CA ILE A 131 3.63 -33.50 -14.09
C ILE A 131 2.59 -34.02 -15.08
N GLU A 132 1.49 -33.28 -15.29
CA GLU A 132 0.45 -33.65 -16.23
C GLU A 132 0.93 -33.67 -17.69
N SER A 133 1.83 -32.80 -18.08
CA SER A 133 2.42 -32.76 -19.42
C SER A 133 3.30 -33.98 -19.67
N ILE A 134 4.16 -34.33 -18.72
CA ILE A 134 4.99 -35.55 -18.78
C ILE A 134 4.10 -36.79 -18.91
N GLN A 135 3.02 -36.91 -18.12
CA GLN A 135 2.10 -38.05 -18.18
C GLN A 135 1.38 -38.17 -19.53
N ARG A 136 1.17 -37.07 -20.24
CA ARG A 136 0.54 -37.01 -21.56
C ARG A 136 1.55 -37.20 -22.70
N GLY A 137 2.86 -37.21 -22.40
CA GLY A 137 3.92 -37.29 -23.42
C GLY A 137 4.08 -35.99 -24.22
N ASP A 138 3.68 -34.85 -23.64
CA ASP A 138 3.75 -33.53 -24.26
C ASP A 138 4.87 -32.71 -23.58
N ASP A 139 6.09 -32.93 -24.01
CA ASP A 139 7.28 -32.29 -23.45
C ASP A 139 7.36 -30.76 -23.76
N ASP A 140 6.62 -30.30 -24.77
CA ASP A 140 6.58 -28.89 -25.18
C ASP A 140 5.41 -28.09 -24.57
N ALA A 141 4.58 -28.73 -23.76
CA ALA A 141 3.43 -28.04 -23.15
C ALA A 141 3.88 -26.89 -22.26
N GLN A 142 3.53 -25.68 -22.66
CA GLN A 142 3.80 -24.47 -21.90
C GLN A 142 2.52 -23.93 -21.25
N THR A 143 2.63 -23.51 -20.01
CA THR A 143 1.56 -22.77 -19.33
C THR A 143 2.05 -21.40 -18.89
N ARG A 144 1.09 -20.49 -18.74
CA ARG A 144 1.35 -19.11 -18.28
C ARG A 144 0.31 -18.74 -17.23
N ALA A 145 0.73 -17.94 -16.28
CA ALA A 145 -0.17 -17.35 -15.28
C ALA A 145 -0.15 -15.81 -15.42
N MET A 146 -1.26 -15.18 -15.09
CA MET A 146 -1.38 -13.73 -15.06
C MET A 146 -1.80 -13.30 -13.66
N VAL A 147 -1.00 -12.42 -13.05
CA VAL A 147 -1.25 -11.87 -11.71
C VAL A 147 -1.69 -10.43 -11.84
N PHE A 148 -2.90 -10.12 -11.33
CA PHE A 148 -3.42 -8.77 -11.31
C PHE A 148 -3.13 -8.10 -9.98
N CYS A 149 -2.58 -6.89 -10.03
CA CYS A 149 -2.29 -6.07 -8.87
C CYS A 149 -2.96 -4.69 -9.00
N SER A 150 -3.57 -4.20 -7.93
CA SER A 150 -4.27 -2.90 -7.92
C SER A 150 -3.30 -1.72 -7.82
N TYR A 151 -2.06 -1.94 -7.42
CA TYR A 151 -1.08 -0.89 -7.16
C TYR A 151 0.20 -1.13 -7.93
N ARG A 152 0.60 -0.13 -8.72
CA ARG A 152 1.79 -0.20 -9.58
C ARG A 152 3.09 -0.37 -8.79
N GLU A 153 3.16 0.25 -7.64
CA GLU A 153 4.33 0.26 -6.77
C GLU A 153 4.71 -1.14 -6.29
N VAL A 154 3.72 -2.03 -6.17
CA VAL A 154 3.91 -3.42 -5.69
C VAL A 154 4.29 -4.38 -6.80
N VAL A 155 4.11 -4.01 -8.08
CA VAL A 155 4.42 -4.91 -9.21
C VAL A 155 5.88 -5.31 -9.24
N SER A 156 6.80 -4.39 -8.96
CA SER A 156 8.23 -4.68 -8.90
C SER A 156 8.60 -5.64 -7.75
N GLU A 157 7.93 -5.53 -6.62
CA GLU A 157 8.11 -6.46 -5.50
C GLU A 157 7.62 -7.86 -5.87
N ILE A 158 6.46 -7.96 -6.53
CA ILE A 158 5.92 -9.25 -7.03
C ILE A 158 6.91 -9.91 -7.98
N VAL A 159 7.41 -9.16 -8.97
CA VAL A 159 8.37 -9.68 -9.96
C VAL A 159 9.65 -10.17 -9.28
N ALA A 160 10.19 -9.40 -8.33
CA ALA A 160 11.39 -9.79 -7.57
C ALA A 160 11.14 -11.05 -6.75
N ALA A 161 10.07 -11.11 -5.96
CA ALA A 161 9.73 -12.25 -5.11
C ALA A 161 9.48 -13.54 -5.91
N LEU A 162 8.90 -13.45 -7.11
CA LEU A 162 8.73 -14.60 -8.01
C LEU A 162 10.06 -15.00 -8.64
N GLY A 163 10.94 -14.05 -8.98
CA GLY A 163 12.29 -14.31 -9.45
C GLY A 163 13.14 -15.07 -8.44
N ASP A 164 13.08 -14.66 -7.16
CA ASP A 164 13.75 -15.33 -6.05
C ASP A 164 13.24 -16.78 -5.85
N ALA A 165 11.99 -17.05 -6.21
CA ALA A 165 11.41 -18.39 -6.22
C ALA A 165 11.72 -19.20 -7.50
N GLY A 166 12.56 -18.70 -8.40
CA GLY A 166 12.91 -19.35 -9.64
C GLY A 166 11.86 -19.24 -10.76
N LEU A 167 10.83 -18.43 -10.59
CA LEU A 167 9.80 -18.20 -11.60
C LEU A 167 10.18 -17.00 -12.49
N ARG A 168 10.08 -17.16 -13.81
CA ARG A 168 10.26 -16.03 -14.74
C ARG A 168 9.00 -15.19 -14.78
N ALA A 169 9.08 -13.98 -14.26
CA ALA A 169 7.99 -13.00 -14.23
C ALA A 169 8.37 -11.73 -14.98
N THR A 170 7.41 -11.12 -15.64
CA THR A 170 7.57 -9.83 -16.34
C THR A 170 6.45 -8.89 -15.93
N ALA A 171 6.81 -7.64 -15.62
CA ALA A 171 5.83 -6.61 -15.31
C ALA A 171 5.09 -6.17 -16.58
N PHE A 172 3.76 -6.09 -16.50
CA PHE A 172 2.92 -5.47 -17.50
C PHE A 172 2.14 -4.34 -16.84
N ILE A 173 2.56 -3.09 -17.10
CA ILE A 173 1.97 -1.90 -16.48
C ILE A 173 1.30 -1.07 -17.57
N GLY A 174 0.01 -0.80 -17.40
CA GLY A 174 -0.76 0.02 -18.34
C GLY A 174 -0.22 1.45 -18.49
N GLN A 175 -0.37 2.02 -19.68
CA GLN A 175 0.20 3.32 -20.10
C GLN A 175 -0.49 4.56 -19.51
N ALA A 176 -1.35 4.45 -18.49
CA ALA A 176 -1.90 5.65 -17.86
C ALA A 176 -0.78 6.49 -17.24
N SER A 177 -0.64 7.74 -17.69
CA SER A 177 0.29 8.71 -17.10
C SER A 177 0.00 8.84 -15.61
N ASP A 178 1.02 8.70 -14.79
CA ASP A 178 0.91 9.14 -13.41
C ASP A 178 0.81 10.67 -13.35
N SER A 179 0.42 11.20 -12.20
CA SER A 179 0.30 12.66 -11.99
C SER A 179 1.63 13.41 -12.14
N LYS A 180 2.75 12.72 -12.39
CA LYS A 180 4.09 13.26 -12.60
C LYS A 180 4.55 13.17 -14.06
N GLY A 181 3.69 12.76 -14.99
CA GLY A 181 4.00 12.72 -16.43
C GLY A 181 4.92 11.58 -16.87
N ASN A 182 5.19 10.61 -16.01
CA ASN A 182 5.98 9.43 -16.37
C ASN A 182 5.12 8.45 -17.18
N ARG A 183 5.53 8.14 -18.42
CA ARG A 183 4.89 7.12 -19.24
C ARG A 183 5.26 5.74 -18.71
N GLY A 184 4.28 4.86 -18.55
CA GLY A 184 4.52 3.46 -18.21
C GLY A 184 5.38 2.79 -19.30
N TYR A 185 6.15 1.81 -18.90
CA TYR A 185 6.99 1.04 -19.82
C TYR A 185 6.11 0.26 -20.82
N THR A 186 6.49 0.34 -22.09
CA THR A 186 6.03 -0.55 -23.17
C THR A 186 6.80 -1.86 -23.14
#